data_45eeaece4ba8a426edd2434bcdd6273c
#
_entry.id   45eeaece4ba8a426edd2434bcdd6273c
#
_cell.length_a   1.000
_cell.length_b   1.000
_cell.length_c   1.000
_cell.angle_alpha   90.00
_cell.angle_beta   90.00
_cell.angle_gamma   90.00
#
_symmetry.space_group_name_H-M   'P 1'
#
loop_
_entity.id
_entity.type
_entity.pdbx_description
1 polymer ?
#
loop_
_entity_poly.entity_id
_entity_poly.type
_entity_poly.pdbx_seq_one_letter_code
_entity_poly.pdbx_strand_id
1 'polypeptide(L)'
;SVAFDGLYEQITKKYPNIRECVMDAGFKTPWICKKVIDDNRIPVLPYKRPMGNSNFFRPYSYVYDEYYDCVICPQNHVLSYSTTNREGYREFKSKSYICKDCPSKAHCTNNSKSEKLVTKHIWSDYLEIAEDIRHTPEYKALYDKRKETIERVFADAKEKHAMRYTLYRGLTNVTNWVRLKFAAMNLKKYAIHRWRRGIASLLIWRFDFVFRFYMILTPGFVGVRGFSTN
;
A
#
# COMPACT_ATOMS: atom_id res chain seq x y z
N SER A 1 -9.30 -10.53 -0.29
CA SER A 1 -10.17 -9.43 0.16
C SER A 1 -11.37 -9.33 -0.77
N VAL A 2 -12.57 -9.55 -0.26
CA VAL A 2 -13.82 -9.55 -1.07
C VAL A 2 -14.03 -8.23 -1.83
N ALA A 3 -13.54 -7.12 -1.29
CA ALA A 3 -13.70 -5.80 -1.90
C ALA A 3 -12.64 -5.48 -2.97
N PHE A 4 -11.56 -6.26 -3.06
CA PHE A 4 -10.42 -5.92 -3.94
C PHE A 4 -10.81 -6.01 -5.42
N ASP A 5 -11.42 -7.11 -5.83
CA ASP A 5 -11.67 -7.39 -7.25
C ASP A 5 -12.52 -6.31 -7.90
N GLY A 6 -13.67 -5.97 -7.31
CA GLY A 6 -14.55 -4.93 -7.83
C GLY A 6 -13.91 -3.53 -7.84
N LEU A 7 -13.12 -3.20 -6.81
CA LEU A 7 -12.39 -1.92 -6.76
C LEU A 7 -11.28 -1.88 -7.81
N TYR A 8 -10.52 -2.94 -7.94
CA TYR A 8 -9.41 -3.06 -8.88
C TYR A 8 -9.91 -2.94 -10.33
N GLU A 9 -10.99 -3.62 -10.69
CA GLU A 9 -11.59 -3.55 -12.01
C GLU A 9 -12.12 -2.15 -12.35
N GLN A 10 -12.77 -1.49 -11.38
CA GLN A 10 -13.23 -0.10 -11.59
C GLN A 10 -12.06 0.87 -11.82
N ILE A 11 -10.98 0.73 -11.06
CA ILE A 11 -9.80 1.59 -11.17
C ILE A 11 -9.08 1.34 -12.50
N THR A 12 -8.84 0.10 -12.86
CA THR A 12 -8.11 -0.25 -14.08
C THR A 12 -8.89 0.08 -15.35
N LYS A 13 -10.22 -0.04 -15.31
CA LYS A 13 -11.10 0.42 -16.40
C LYS A 13 -11.06 1.94 -16.57
N LYS A 14 -11.03 2.69 -15.46
CA LYS A 14 -10.99 4.15 -15.49
C LYS A 14 -9.62 4.71 -15.86
N TYR A 15 -8.56 4.01 -15.47
CA TYR A 15 -7.18 4.42 -15.69
C TYR A 15 -6.37 3.25 -16.30
N PRO A 16 -6.52 2.97 -17.60
CA PRO A 16 -5.91 1.79 -18.24
C PRO A 16 -4.37 1.81 -18.23
N ASN A 17 -3.78 3.00 -18.16
CA ASN A 17 -2.32 3.19 -18.21
C ASN A 17 -1.62 3.04 -16.84
N ILE A 18 -2.32 2.60 -15.80
CA ILE A 18 -1.69 2.32 -14.51
C ILE A 18 -0.71 1.16 -14.67
N ARG A 19 0.53 1.36 -14.24
CA ARG A 19 1.57 0.33 -14.19
C ARG A 19 1.82 -0.18 -12.79
N GLU A 20 1.86 0.71 -11.79
CA GLU A 20 2.18 0.37 -10.41
C GLU A 20 0.94 0.46 -9.52
N CYS A 21 0.74 -0.56 -8.71
CA CYS A 21 -0.35 -0.66 -7.76
C CYS A 21 0.21 -0.61 -6.33
N VAL A 22 0.22 0.58 -5.73
CA VAL A 22 0.70 0.76 -4.36
C VAL A 22 -0.42 0.43 -3.37
N MET A 23 -0.20 -0.59 -2.56
CA MET A 23 -1.23 -1.13 -1.66
C MET A 23 -0.73 -1.28 -0.23
N ASP A 24 -1.64 -1.52 0.71
CA ASP A 24 -1.31 -1.79 2.11
C ASP A 24 -0.96 -3.26 2.35
N ALA A 25 -0.29 -3.55 3.47
CA ALA A 25 0.08 -4.91 3.90
C ALA A 25 -1.10 -5.88 3.95
N GLY A 26 -2.31 -5.38 4.20
CA GLY A 26 -3.55 -6.17 4.18
C GLY A 26 -3.89 -6.78 2.83
N PHE A 27 -3.40 -6.17 1.73
CA PHE A 27 -3.60 -6.68 0.37
C PHE A 27 -2.51 -7.65 -0.09
N LYS A 28 -1.47 -7.92 0.71
CA LYS A 28 -0.43 -8.90 0.38
C LYS A 28 -0.96 -10.31 0.56
N THR A 29 -1.67 -10.79 -0.44
CA THR A 29 -2.21 -12.17 -0.54
C THR A 29 -1.82 -12.78 -1.88
N PRO A 30 -1.71 -14.12 -1.97
CA PRO A 30 -1.31 -14.80 -3.21
C PRO A 30 -2.21 -14.43 -4.40
N TRP A 31 -3.52 -14.40 -4.19
CA TRP A 31 -4.50 -14.05 -5.21
C TRP A 31 -4.32 -12.62 -5.75
N ILE A 32 -4.16 -11.66 -4.87
CA ILE A 32 -4.01 -10.25 -5.26
C ILE A 32 -2.70 -10.03 -6.01
N CYS A 33 -1.59 -10.61 -5.53
CA CYS A 33 -0.31 -10.55 -6.22
C CYS A 33 -0.43 -11.17 -7.61
N LYS A 34 -1.01 -12.37 -7.70
CA LYS A 34 -1.25 -13.04 -8.98
C LYS A 34 -2.05 -12.15 -9.94
N LYS A 35 -3.22 -11.65 -9.52
CA LYS A 35 -4.10 -10.84 -10.38
C LYS A 35 -3.40 -9.59 -10.92
N VAL A 36 -2.62 -8.89 -10.09
CA VAL A 36 -1.91 -7.67 -10.49
C VAL A 36 -0.77 -7.98 -11.47
N ILE A 37 -0.02 -9.06 -11.21
CA ILE A 37 1.11 -9.48 -12.06
C ILE A 37 0.62 -10.03 -13.41
N ASP A 38 -0.42 -10.85 -13.42
CA ASP A 38 -1.04 -11.39 -14.65
C ASP A 38 -1.59 -10.27 -15.56
N ASP A 39 -2.02 -9.14 -14.96
CA ASP A 39 -2.42 -7.95 -15.70
C ASP A 39 -1.22 -7.07 -16.16
N ASN A 40 0.01 -7.59 -16.11
CA ASN A 40 1.24 -6.86 -16.43
C ASN A 40 1.43 -5.57 -15.62
N ARG A 41 1.02 -5.57 -14.35
CA ARG A 41 1.19 -4.47 -13.40
C ARG A 41 2.09 -4.86 -12.26
N ILE A 42 2.71 -3.89 -11.63
CA ILE A 42 3.68 -4.07 -10.56
C ILE A 42 2.99 -3.88 -9.20
N PRO A 43 2.89 -4.94 -8.36
CA PRO A 43 2.38 -4.80 -7.00
C PRO A 43 3.44 -4.19 -6.08
N VAL A 44 3.18 -2.98 -5.59
CA VAL A 44 4.05 -2.29 -4.62
C VAL A 44 3.47 -2.48 -3.23
N LEU A 45 3.99 -3.47 -2.50
CA LEU A 45 3.47 -3.95 -1.22
C LEU A 45 4.53 -3.89 -0.13
N PRO A 46 4.20 -3.47 1.10
CA PRO A 46 5.15 -3.44 2.20
C PRO A 46 5.50 -4.84 2.71
N TYR A 47 6.58 -4.91 3.47
CA TYR A 47 6.89 -6.11 4.22
C TYR A 47 5.77 -6.47 5.19
N LYS A 48 5.36 -7.72 5.16
CA LYS A 48 4.41 -8.28 6.12
C LYS A 48 5.14 -9.25 7.03
N ARG A 49 5.28 -8.87 8.31
CA ARG A 49 5.93 -9.72 9.28
C ARG A 49 5.17 -11.05 9.41
N PRO A 50 5.86 -12.20 9.32
CA PRO A 50 5.23 -13.48 9.58
C PRO A 50 4.60 -13.53 10.96
N MET A 51 3.36 -13.96 11.03
CA MET A 51 2.65 -14.20 12.30
C MET A 51 3.07 -15.57 12.86
N GLY A 52 2.89 -15.75 14.16
CA GLY A 52 3.17 -17.00 14.84
C GLY A 52 4.04 -16.83 16.08
N ASN A 53 4.28 -17.91 16.80
CA ASN A 53 5.09 -17.91 18.00
C ASN A 53 6.56 -17.55 17.67
N SER A 54 7.11 -16.57 18.38
CA SER A 54 8.48 -16.08 18.15
C SER A 54 9.55 -17.14 18.44
N ASN A 55 9.24 -18.11 19.30
CA ASN A 55 10.14 -19.17 19.69
C ASN A 55 10.24 -20.30 18.67
N PHE A 56 9.35 -20.32 17.66
CA PHE A 56 9.37 -21.35 16.63
C PHE A 56 10.16 -20.91 15.40
N PHE A 57 10.72 -21.88 14.71
CA PHE A 57 11.34 -21.67 13.41
C PHE A 57 10.40 -20.94 12.46
N ARG A 58 10.95 -19.96 11.79
CA ARG A 58 10.21 -19.12 10.83
C ARG A 58 10.03 -19.84 9.49
N PRO A 59 9.08 -19.43 8.65
CA PRO A 59 8.88 -20.03 7.33
C PRO A 59 10.14 -20.13 6.47
N TYR A 60 11.01 -19.12 6.53
CA TYR A 60 12.28 -19.09 5.78
C TYR A 60 13.32 -20.10 6.29
N SER A 61 13.12 -20.72 7.44
CA SER A 61 13.98 -21.81 7.94
C SER A 61 13.65 -23.17 7.28
N TYR A 62 12.58 -23.22 6.51
CA TYR A 62 12.18 -24.42 5.79
C TYR A 62 12.42 -24.20 4.30
N VAL A 63 13.14 -25.14 3.66
CA VAL A 63 13.47 -25.04 2.24
C VAL A 63 12.50 -25.91 1.44
N TYR A 64 11.87 -25.33 0.43
CA TYR A 64 11.05 -26.09 -0.51
C TYR A 64 11.91 -26.57 -1.67
N ASP A 65 11.88 -27.86 -1.92
CA ASP A 65 12.52 -28.52 -3.04
C ASP A 65 11.47 -28.75 -4.14
N GLU A 66 11.61 -28.05 -5.26
CA GLU A 66 10.68 -28.13 -6.39
C GLU A 66 10.77 -29.46 -7.13
N TYR A 67 11.97 -30.02 -7.22
CA TYR A 67 12.22 -31.26 -7.96
C TYR A 67 11.56 -32.47 -7.27
N TYR A 68 11.73 -32.58 -5.95
CA TYR A 68 11.13 -33.66 -5.17
C TYR A 68 9.75 -33.35 -4.60
N ASP A 69 9.27 -32.13 -4.83
CA ASP A 69 8.00 -31.62 -4.28
C ASP A 69 7.85 -31.89 -2.77
N CYS A 70 8.85 -31.48 -2.02
CA CYS A 70 8.91 -31.65 -0.58
C CYS A 70 9.46 -30.41 0.13
N VAL A 71 9.30 -30.38 1.44
CA VAL A 71 9.87 -29.33 2.28
C VAL A 71 10.93 -29.95 3.18
N ILE A 72 12.10 -29.33 3.25
CA ILE A 72 13.22 -29.73 4.12
C ILE A 72 13.22 -28.86 5.38
N CYS A 73 13.24 -29.49 6.54
CA CYS A 73 13.28 -28.79 7.82
C CYS A 73 14.72 -28.40 8.21
N PRO A 74 14.91 -27.51 9.21
CA PRO A 74 16.26 -27.11 9.70
C PRO A 74 17.15 -28.26 10.18
N GLN A 75 16.57 -29.43 10.47
CA GLN A 75 17.29 -30.66 10.85
C GLN A 75 17.46 -31.61 9.68
N ASN A 76 17.35 -31.12 8.45
CA ASN A 76 17.50 -31.90 7.19
C ASN A 76 16.57 -33.09 7.04
N HIS A 77 15.39 -33.05 7.68
CA HIS A 77 14.36 -34.08 7.48
C HIS A 77 13.33 -33.59 6.46
N VAL A 78 12.86 -34.52 5.64
CA VAL A 78 11.88 -34.29 4.58
C VAL A 78 10.47 -34.30 5.15
N LEU A 79 9.72 -33.26 4.85
CA LEU A 79 8.28 -33.18 5.03
C LEU A 79 7.63 -33.47 3.66
N SER A 80 6.95 -34.60 3.56
CA SER A 80 6.31 -35.00 2.31
C SER A 80 4.99 -34.26 2.09
N TYR A 81 4.63 -34.06 0.83
CA TYR A 81 3.31 -33.56 0.47
C TYR A 81 2.21 -34.48 1.04
N SER A 82 1.20 -33.89 1.62
CA SER A 82 0.06 -34.59 2.22
C SER A 82 -1.25 -34.32 1.46
N THR A 83 -1.61 -33.07 1.32
CA THR A 83 -2.85 -32.63 0.68
C THR A 83 -2.80 -31.16 0.29
N THR A 84 -3.76 -30.73 -0.51
CA THR A 84 -4.01 -29.30 -0.74
C THR A 84 -5.38 -28.95 -0.16
N ASN A 85 -5.43 -27.97 0.70
CA ASN A 85 -6.69 -27.56 1.32
C ASN A 85 -7.55 -26.74 0.34
N ARG A 86 -8.81 -26.44 0.75
CA ARG A 86 -9.79 -25.70 -0.09
C ARG A 86 -9.36 -24.24 -0.38
N GLU A 87 -8.43 -23.72 0.38
CA GLU A 87 -7.90 -22.36 0.21
C GLU A 87 -6.67 -22.32 -0.71
N GLY A 88 -6.26 -23.46 -1.27
CA GLY A 88 -5.12 -23.56 -2.18
C GLY A 88 -3.77 -23.70 -1.47
N TYR A 89 -3.74 -23.97 -0.17
CA TYR A 89 -2.48 -24.25 0.54
C TYR A 89 -2.14 -25.74 0.44
N ARG A 90 -0.99 -26.02 -0.11
CA ARG A 90 -0.34 -27.34 -0.12
C ARG A 90 0.24 -27.58 1.27
N GLU A 91 -0.07 -28.71 1.86
CA GLU A 91 0.32 -29.11 3.19
C GLU A 91 1.43 -30.16 3.13
N PHE A 92 2.56 -29.88 3.77
CA PHE A 92 3.69 -30.78 3.88
C PHE A 92 3.82 -31.21 5.34
N LYS A 93 3.87 -32.53 5.59
CA LYS A 93 3.87 -33.08 6.95
C LYS A 93 5.12 -33.92 7.20
N SER A 94 5.68 -33.74 8.40
CA SER A 94 6.71 -34.64 8.90
C SER A 94 6.12 -35.94 9.42
N LYS A 95 6.90 -37.00 9.43
CA LYS A 95 6.52 -38.24 10.10
C LYS A 95 6.73 -38.10 11.61
N SER A 96 5.74 -38.57 12.39
CA SER A 96 5.72 -38.43 13.85
C SER A 96 6.95 -39.00 14.54
N TYR A 97 7.41 -40.19 14.11
CA TYR A 97 8.57 -40.84 14.71
C TYR A 97 9.87 -40.06 14.54
N ILE A 98 10.02 -39.29 13.45
CA ILE A 98 11.19 -38.44 13.22
C ILE A 98 11.20 -37.25 14.19
N CYS A 99 10.05 -36.61 14.38
CA CYS A 99 9.96 -35.40 15.21
C CYS A 99 9.81 -35.69 16.68
N LYS A 100 9.51 -36.94 17.10
CA LYS A 100 9.36 -37.34 18.49
C LYS A 100 10.65 -37.12 19.26
N ASP A 101 11.77 -37.57 18.71
CA ASP A 101 13.10 -37.55 19.34
C ASP A 101 13.99 -36.41 18.76
N CYS A 102 13.41 -35.47 18.03
CA CYS A 102 14.13 -34.37 17.42
C CYS A 102 14.61 -33.37 18.48
N PRO A 103 15.93 -33.01 18.51
CA PRO A 103 16.48 -32.09 19.49
C PRO A 103 15.88 -30.67 19.39
N SER A 104 15.43 -30.28 18.21
CA SER A 104 14.82 -28.98 17.97
C SER A 104 13.30 -28.95 18.09
N LYS A 105 12.67 -30.02 18.61
CA LYS A 105 11.21 -30.11 18.72
C LYS A 105 10.58 -28.94 19.45
N ALA A 106 11.19 -28.48 20.55
CA ALA A 106 10.71 -27.37 21.36
C ALA A 106 10.63 -26.04 20.57
N HIS A 107 11.50 -25.87 19.56
CA HIS A 107 11.52 -24.70 18.68
C HIS A 107 10.78 -24.92 17.35
N CYS A 108 10.14 -26.07 17.18
CA CYS A 108 9.53 -26.45 15.91
C CYS A 108 8.01 -26.63 16.02
N THR A 109 7.53 -27.43 16.98
CA THR A 109 6.11 -27.74 17.08
C THR A 109 5.69 -28.10 18.51
N ASN A 110 4.49 -27.68 18.88
CA ASN A 110 3.81 -28.09 20.12
C ASN A 110 2.70 -29.11 19.87
N ASN A 111 2.67 -29.73 18.66
CA ASN A 111 1.66 -30.70 18.34
C ASN A 111 1.83 -31.94 19.21
N SER A 112 0.74 -32.43 19.84
CA SER A 112 0.71 -33.62 20.67
C SER A 112 1.14 -34.89 19.92
N LYS A 113 0.84 -34.94 18.60
CA LYS A 113 1.27 -36.03 17.71
C LYS A 113 2.73 -35.96 17.28
N SER A 114 3.49 -34.96 17.75
CA SER A 114 4.86 -34.73 17.33
C SER A 114 5.02 -34.62 15.81
N GLU A 115 4.09 -33.92 15.14
CA GLU A 115 4.15 -33.66 13.71
C GLU A 115 4.34 -32.17 13.42
N LYS A 116 5.15 -31.86 12.44
CA LYS A 116 5.27 -30.52 11.89
C LYS A 116 4.48 -30.43 10.58
N LEU A 117 3.64 -29.39 10.50
CA LEU A 117 2.94 -29.00 9.29
C LEU A 117 3.55 -27.70 8.76
N VAL A 118 3.94 -27.70 7.49
CA VAL A 118 4.34 -26.52 6.74
C VAL A 118 3.41 -26.38 5.55
N THR A 119 2.96 -25.17 5.29
CA THR A 119 2.03 -24.88 4.17
C THR A 119 2.68 -23.93 3.17
N LYS A 120 2.55 -24.23 1.88
CA LYS A 120 2.93 -23.39 0.76
C LYS A 120 1.71 -23.19 -0.15
N HIS A 121 1.35 -21.93 -0.44
CA HIS A 121 0.22 -21.67 -1.34
C HIS A 121 0.60 -21.99 -2.79
N ILE A 122 -0.34 -22.48 -3.61
CA ILE A 122 -0.11 -22.79 -5.05
C ILE A 122 0.39 -21.56 -5.84
N TRP A 123 0.07 -20.35 -5.39
CA TRP A 123 0.52 -19.07 -5.97
C TRP A 123 1.55 -18.35 -5.10
N SER A 124 2.35 -19.09 -4.33
CA SER A 124 3.41 -18.50 -3.49
C SER A 124 4.46 -17.75 -4.30
N ASP A 125 4.73 -18.18 -5.52
CA ASP A 125 5.75 -17.59 -6.38
C ASP A 125 5.42 -16.13 -6.72
N TYR A 126 4.13 -15.79 -6.86
CA TYR A 126 3.68 -14.40 -7.02
C TYR A 126 3.93 -13.54 -5.78
N LEU A 127 3.92 -14.14 -4.58
CA LEU A 127 4.32 -13.43 -3.36
C LEU A 127 5.82 -13.21 -3.30
N GLU A 128 6.61 -14.16 -3.79
CA GLU A 128 8.07 -14.06 -3.89
C GLU A 128 8.45 -12.96 -4.88
N ILE A 129 7.84 -12.93 -6.08
CA ILE A 129 8.00 -11.84 -7.04
C ILE A 129 7.67 -10.47 -6.42
N ALA A 130 6.56 -10.38 -5.68
CA ALA A 130 6.17 -9.13 -5.00
C ALA A 130 7.15 -8.74 -3.87
N GLU A 131 7.83 -9.71 -3.26
CA GLU A 131 8.89 -9.47 -2.29
C GLU A 131 10.18 -9.00 -2.96
N ASP A 132 10.56 -9.58 -4.10
CA ASP A 132 11.73 -9.16 -4.88
C ASP A 132 11.57 -7.73 -5.39
N ILE A 133 10.39 -7.37 -5.88
CA ILE A 133 10.04 -5.99 -6.26
C ILE A 133 10.32 -5.02 -5.11
N ARG A 134 10.06 -5.40 -3.87
CA ARG A 134 10.29 -4.57 -2.67
C ARG A 134 11.77 -4.20 -2.47
N HIS A 135 12.68 -4.98 -2.99
CA HIS A 135 14.11 -4.75 -2.90
C HIS A 135 14.68 -3.88 -4.02
N THR A 136 13.85 -3.46 -4.98
CA THR A 136 14.25 -2.58 -6.07
C THR A 136 14.31 -1.11 -5.65
N PRO A 137 15.18 -0.29 -6.24
CA PRO A 137 15.25 1.15 -5.97
C PRO A 137 13.94 1.88 -6.28
N GLU A 138 13.27 1.50 -7.36
CA GLU A 138 12.01 2.06 -7.83
C GLU A 138 10.89 1.88 -6.82
N TYR A 139 10.85 0.71 -6.16
CA TYR A 139 9.89 0.43 -5.10
C TYR A 139 9.96 1.48 -3.99
N LYS A 140 11.17 1.81 -3.52
CA LYS A 140 11.36 2.74 -2.42
C LYS A 140 10.80 4.12 -2.74
N ALA A 141 11.08 4.61 -3.95
CA ALA A 141 10.58 5.90 -4.43
C ALA A 141 9.05 5.92 -4.54
N LEU A 142 8.44 4.85 -5.05
CA LEU A 142 6.97 4.71 -5.17
C LEU A 142 6.29 4.59 -3.81
N TYR A 143 6.87 3.81 -2.90
CA TYR A 143 6.28 3.58 -1.59
C TYR A 143 6.34 4.83 -0.69
N ASP A 144 7.41 5.63 -0.78
CA ASP A 144 7.55 6.88 -0.02
C ASP A 144 6.51 7.93 -0.45
N LYS A 145 6.13 7.99 -1.74
CA LYS A 145 5.04 8.85 -2.22
C LYS A 145 3.69 8.58 -1.54
N ARG A 146 3.49 7.39 -1.00
CA ARG A 146 2.29 7.02 -0.25
C ARG A 146 2.07 7.91 0.98
N LYS A 147 3.15 8.26 1.68
CA LYS A 147 3.11 9.12 2.87
C LYS A 147 2.60 10.51 2.54
N GLU A 148 3.03 11.05 1.40
CA GLU A 148 2.66 12.38 0.96
C GLU A 148 1.23 12.46 0.40
N THR A 149 0.71 11.36 -0.10
CA THR A 149 -0.59 11.31 -0.79
C THR A 149 -1.67 10.71 0.10
N ILE A 150 -1.80 9.40 0.10
CA ILE A 150 -2.95 8.70 0.69
C ILE A 150 -2.95 8.76 2.23
N GLU A 151 -1.78 8.64 2.87
CA GLU A 151 -1.70 8.68 4.32
C GLU A 151 -2.06 10.07 4.85
N ARG A 152 -1.62 11.13 4.17
CA ARG A 152 -1.99 12.51 4.50
C ARG A 152 -3.49 12.75 4.37
N VAL A 153 -4.12 12.21 3.33
CA VAL A 153 -5.58 12.30 3.16
C VAL A 153 -6.33 11.60 4.28
N PHE A 154 -5.90 10.40 4.69
CA PHE A 154 -6.49 9.69 5.80
C PHE A 154 -6.22 10.36 7.16
N ALA A 155 -5.04 10.94 7.35
CA ALA A 155 -4.74 11.72 8.55
C ALA A 155 -5.68 12.93 8.66
N ASP A 156 -5.83 13.71 7.59
CA ASP A 156 -6.77 14.84 7.55
C ASP A 156 -8.22 14.40 7.81
N ALA A 157 -8.63 13.27 7.22
CA ALA A 157 -9.97 12.71 7.44
C ALA A 157 -10.21 12.36 8.91
N LYS A 158 -9.24 11.73 9.55
CA LYS A 158 -9.34 11.31 10.97
C LYS A 158 -9.30 12.50 11.91
N GLU A 159 -8.35 13.42 11.71
CA GLU A 159 -8.09 14.51 12.66
C GLU A 159 -9.05 15.69 12.48
N LYS A 160 -9.37 16.06 11.24
CA LYS A 160 -10.13 17.29 10.95
C LYS A 160 -11.56 17.03 10.53
N HIS A 161 -11.93 15.78 10.21
CA HIS A 161 -13.26 15.45 9.69
C HIS A 161 -13.96 14.35 10.48
N ALA A 162 -13.49 14.07 11.71
CA ALA A 162 -14.09 13.12 12.65
C ALA A 162 -14.32 11.72 12.06
N MET A 163 -13.34 11.20 11.26
CA MET A 163 -13.42 9.87 10.66
C MET A 163 -12.70 8.79 11.48
N ARG A 164 -12.29 9.05 12.72
CA ARG A 164 -11.71 8.02 13.60
C ARG A 164 -12.73 6.97 14.00
N TYR A 165 -13.95 7.39 14.27
CA TYR A 165 -15.03 6.52 14.76
C TYR A 165 -16.31 6.82 13.99
N THR A 166 -17.16 5.82 13.86
CA THR A 166 -18.52 5.96 13.32
C THR A 166 -19.52 5.29 14.24
N LEU A 167 -20.69 5.90 14.39
CA LEU A 167 -21.83 5.31 15.09
C LEU A 167 -22.67 4.43 14.17
N TYR A 168 -22.44 4.49 12.86
CA TYR A 168 -23.17 3.70 11.88
C TYR A 168 -22.69 2.25 11.85
N ARG A 169 -23.64 1.33 11.64
CA ARG A 169 -23.40 -0.11 11.50
C ARG A 169 -23.84 -0.58 10.12
N GLY A 170 -23.21 -1.65 9.65
CA GLY A 170 -23.47 -2.24 8.34
C GLY A 170 -22.74 -1.52 7.19
N LEU A 171 -22.39 -2.30 6.17
CA LEU A 171 -21.55 -1.85 5.07
C LEU A 171 -22.13 -0.64 4.32
N THR A 172 -23.42 -0.68 4.02
CA THR A 172 -24.11 0.39 3.27
C THR A 172 -24.07 1.73 4.00
N ASN A 173 -24.43 1.74 5.29
CA ASN A 173 -24.49 2.98 6.08
C ASN A 173 -23.08 3.56 6.29
N VAL A 174 -22.10 2.71 6.60
CA VAL A 174 -20.70 3.14 6.74
C VAL A 174 -20.14 3.67 5.41
N THR A 175 -20.45 3.01 4.30
CA THR A 175 -20.01 3.46 2.97
C THR A 175 -20.60 4.84 2.62
N ASN A 176 -21.90 5.05 2.87
CA ASN A 176 -22.54 6.34 2.61
C ASN A 176 -21.96 7.44 3.50
N TRP A 177 -21.74 7.14 4.79
CA TRP A 177 -21.10 8.06 5.71
C TRP A 177 -19.69 8.46 5.24
N VAL A 178 -18.86 7.49 4.83
CA VAL A 178 -17.51 7.73 4.27
C VAL A 178 -17.58 8.61 3.03
N ARG A 179 -18.49 8.30 2.09
CA ARG A 179 -18.69 9.11 0.87
C ARG A 179 -19.04 10.55 1.17
N LEU A 180 -19.96 10.79 2.11
CA LEU A 180 -20.35 12.15 2.53
C LEU A 180 -19.16 12.90 3.16
N LYS A 181 -18.37 12.24 4.00
CA LYS A 181 -17.17 12.85 4.60
C LYS A 181 -16.15 13.25 3.55
N PHE A 182 -15.83 12.39 2.59
CA PHE A 182 -14.91 12.73 1.50
C PHE A 182 -15.48 13.80 0.56
N ALA A 183 -16.77 13.79 0.30
CA ALA A 183 -17.42 14.87 -0.46
C ALA A 183 -17.27 16.22 0.25
N ALA A 184 -17.52 16.29 1.56
CA ALA A 184 -17.32 17.49 2.36
C ALA A 184 -15.85 17.96 2.37
N MET A 185 -14.89 17.03 2.50
CA MET A 185 -13.46 17.33 2.39
C MET A 185 -13.09 17.94 1.04
N ASN A 186 -13.62 17.40 -0.06
CA ASN A 186 -13.38 17.89 -1.40
C ASN A 186 -14.00 19.27 -1.61
N LEU A 187 -15.24 19.50 -1.15
CA LEU A 187 -15.88 20.81 -1.20
C LEU A 187 -15.10 21.87 -0.43
N LYS A 188 -14.62 21.53 0.78
CA LYS A 188 -13.76 22.42 1.56
C LYS A 188 -12.47 22.79 0.82
N LYS A 189 -11.78 21.81 0.24
CA LYS A 189 -10.56 22.04 -0.57
C LYS A 189 -10.86 22.92 -1.78
N TYR A 190 -11.97 22.65 -2.48
CA TYR A 190 -12.39 23.46 -3.61
C TYR A 190 -12.71 24.90 -3.20
N ALA A 191 -13.47 25.12 -2.13
CA ALA A 191 -13.79 26.43 -1.62
C ALA A 191 -12.52 27.23 -1.26
N ILE A 192 -11.58 26.62 -0.55
CA ILE A 192 -10.28 27.26 -0.21
C ILE A 192 -9.49 27.60 -1.48
N HIS A 193 -9.47 26.70 -2.47
CA HIS A 193 -8.78 26.95 -3.74
C HIS A 193 -9.39 28.14 -4.51
N ARG A 194 -10.73 28.17 -4.59
CA ARG A 194 -11.46 29.28 -5.21
C ARG A 194 -11.23 30.61 -4.49
N TRP A 195 -11.29 30.59 -3.16
CA TRP A 195 -11.05 31.78 -2.33
C TRP A 195 -9.63 32.32 -2.52
N ARG A 196 -8.61 31.47 -2.49
CA ARG A 196 -7.21 31.86 -2.73
C ARG A 196 -7.01 32.47 -4.12
N ARG A 197 -7.63 31.92 -5.16
CA ARG A 197 -7.60 32.48 -6.50
C ARG A 197 -8.32 33.83 -6.57
N GLY A 198 -9.46 33.97 -5.90
CA GLY A 198 -10.19 35.23 -5.82
C GLY A 198 -9.41 36.33 -5.13
N ILE A 199 -8.76 36.03 -4.00
CA ILE A 199 -7.89 37.00 -3.30
C ILE A 199 -6.68 37.36 -4.16
N ALA A 200 -6.03 36.41 -4.81
CA ALA A 200 -4.90 36.70 -5.70
C ALA A 200 -5.30 37.64 -6.83
N SER A 201 -6.48 37.42 -7.45
CA SER A 201 -6.98 38.32 -8.50
C SER A 201 -7.32 39.72 -7.97
N LEU A 202 -7.93 39.81 -6.78
CA LEU A 202 -8.23 41.09 -6.14
C LEU A 202 -6.97 41.87 -5.73
N LEU A 203 -5.93 41.18 -5.25
CA LEU A 203 -4.65 41.81 -4.92
C LEU A 203 -3.95 42.33 -6.16
N ILE A 204 -3.92 41.57 -7.25
CA ILE A 204 -3.36 42.02 -8.53
C ILE A 204 -4.12 43.24 -9.04
N TRP A 205 -5.45 43.21 -8.97
CA TRP A 205 -6.30 44.34 -9.40
C TRP A 205 -6.10 45.59 -8.56
N ARG A 206 -5.94 45.45 -7.22
CA ARG A 206 -5.61 46.58 -6.32
C ARG A 206 -4.21 47.09 -6.58
N PHE A 207 -3.23 46.29 -6.83
CA PHE A 207 -1.87 46.71 -7.18
C PHE A 207 -1.84 47.46 -8.49
N ASP A 208 -2.55 47.01 -9.50
CA ASP A 208 -2.64 47.66 -10.81
C ASP A 208 -3.38 49.03 -10.69
N PHE A 209 -4.44 49.07 -9.89
CA PHE A 209 -5.20 50.27 -9.62
C PHE A 209 -4.37 51.31 -8.84
N VAL A 210 -3.67 50.90 -7.78
CA VAL A 210 -2.80 51.80 -6.99
C VAL A 210 -1.63 52.26 -7.84
N PHE A 211 -1.02 51.42 -8.64
CA PHE A 211 0.08 51.79 -9.53
C PHE A 211 -0.36 52.79 -10.61
N ARG A 212 -1.51 52.58 -11.23
CA ARG A 212 -2.09 53.54 -12.20
C ARG A 212 -2.47 54.83 -11.54
N PHE A 213 -3.02 54.81 -10.34
CA PHE A 213 -3.37 56.03 -9.59
C PHE A 213 -2.13 56.82 -9.17
N TYR A 214 -1.05 56.14 -8.77
CA TYR A 214 0.23 56.73 -8.46
C TYR A 214 0.87 57.41 -9.68
N MET A 215 0.82 56.76 -10.86
CA MET A 215 1.34 57.33 -12.11
C MET A 215 0.51 58.53 -12.62
N ILE A 216 -0.77 58.63 -12.29
CA ILE A 216 -1.62 59.80 -12.61
C ILE A 216 -1.33 60.96 -11.67
N LEU A 217 -1.05 60.72 -10.39
CA LEU A 217 -0.79 61.74 -9.39
C LEU A 217 0.66 62.29 -9.39
N THR A 218 1.58 61.57 -10.06
CA THR A 218 2.98 62.02 -10.19
C THR A 218 3.41 62.16 -11.65
N PRO A 219 2.81 63.08 -12.42
CA PRO A 219 3.19 63.29 -13.83
C PRO A 219 4.52 64.02 -14.05
N GLY A 220 5.30 64.23 -12.99
CA GLY A 220 6.48 65.12 -13.06
C GLY A 220 7.84 64.54 -12.67
N PHE A 221 7.97 63.22 -12.47
CA PHE A 221 9.22 62.65 -11.97
C PHE A 221 9.87 61.58 -12.88
N VAL A 222 9.80 61.77 -14.19
CA VAL A 222 10.67 61.07 -15.13
C VAL A 222 11.58 62.07 -15.81
N GLY A 223 12.51 62.60 -15.05
CA GLY A 223 13.67 63.27 -15.57
C GLY A 223 14.65 62.24 -16.13
N VAL A 224 14.62 62.03 -17.43
CA VAL A 224 15.63 61.30 -18.16
C VAL A 224 16.96 62.04 -18.01
N ARG A 225 17.86 61.58 -17.14
CA ARG A 225 19.28 61.92 -17.24
C ARG A 225 19.90 60.99 -18.28
N GLY A 226 20.10 61.56 -19.46
CA GLY A 226 20.92 60.93 -20.50
C GLY A 226 22.35 60.74 -19.96
N PHE A 227 22.80 59.50 -20.01
CA PHE A 227 24.25 59.19 -19.90
C PHE A 227 24.84 59.42 -21.29
N SER A 228 25.64 60.49 -21.40
CA SER A 228 26.56 60.74 -22.50
C SER A 228 27.72 59.78 -22.37
N THR A 229 27.98 59.02 -23.38
CA THR A 229 29.21 58.26 -23.60
C THR A 229 30.32 59.19 -24.02
N ASN A 230 31.40 59.17 -23.29
CA ASN A 230 32.80 59.34 -23.79
C ASN A 230 33.57 58.14 -23.35
#